data_f3db39f4f2db7a5ecefac0f41233d6e2
#
_entry.id   f3db39f4f2db7a5ecefac0f41233d6e2
#
_cell.length_a   1.000
_cell.length_b   1.000
_cell.length_c   1.000
_cell.angle_alpha   90.00
_cell.angle_beta   90.00
_cell.angle_gamma   90.00
#
_symmetry.space_group_name_H-M   'P 1'
#
loop_
_entity.id
_entity.type
_entity.pdbx_description
1 polymer ?
#
loop_
_entity_poly.entity_id
_entity_poly.type
_entity_poly.pdbx_seq_one_letter_code
_entity_poly.pdbx_strand_id
1 'polypeptide(L)'
;VKTSTYYRRMVEKAVIAEVKRAWAYYQYAANLCSMYRDQDKMAEELKRIGEIRYQQGEITLLEKNMMTTTAADVHNRWYQAQEEEKTALACFQWCCYAYSPIVPADSTLSLFYTTLSDGNQSEAHTGYFRSQAEEAKAMLHVERSHFFPEISIGYTRQDILPLKSLNAWMVGVSFPVYFLPQKSKVKQARLAAASAQIQA
;
A
#
# COMPACT_ATOMS: atom_id res chain seq x y z
N VAL A 1 9.39 11.19 -16.65
CA VAL A 1 9.64 9.74 -16.91
C VAL A 1 10.29 9.07 -15.71
N LYS A 2 11.39 9.58 -15.13
CA LYS A 2 12.09 8.96 -13.98
C LYS A 2 11.20 8.89 -12.72
N THR A 3 10.53 9.97 -12.36
CA THR A 3 9.62 10.06 -11.20
C THR A 3 8.51 9.02 -11.27
N SER A 4 7.90 8.83 -12.45
CA SER A 4 6.88 7.83 -12.68
C SER A 4 7.38 6.39 -12.48
N THR A 5 8.63 6.09 -12.88
CA THR A 5 9.23 4.76 -12.69
C THR A 5 9.49 4.46 -11.21
N TYR A 6 10.00 5.42 -10.44
CA TYR A 6 10.21 5.28 -9.00
C TYR A 6 8.89 5.17 -8.25
N TYR A 7 7.88 5.98 -8.63
CA TYR A 7 6.54 5.90 -8.07
C TYR A 7 5.93 4.52 -8.25
N ARG A 8 5.99 3.98 -9.48
CA ARG A 8 5.51 2.62 -9.75
C ARG A 8 6.17 1.57 -8.87
N ARG A 9 7.51 1.61 -8.73
CA ARG A 9 8.25 0.69 -7.86
C ARG A 9 7.86 0.83 -6.38
N MET A 10 7.64 2.04 -5.93
CA MET A 10 7.19 2.32 -4.56
C MET A 10 5.80 1.70 -4.30
N VAL A 11 4.84 1.93 -5.20
CA VAL A 11 3.49 1.38 -5.11
C VAL A 11 3.51 -0.14 -5.19
N GLU A 12 4.29 -0.72 -6.09
CA GLU A 12 4.45 -2.18 -6.22
C GLU A 12 4.95 -2.81 -4.90
N LYS A 13 5.99 -2.22 -4.30
CA LYS A 13 6.50 -2.67 -2.99
C LYS A 13 5.47 -2.52 -1.87
N ALA A 14 4.69 -1.42 -1.87
CA ALA A 14 3.63 -1.20 -0.89
C ALA A 14 2.54 -2.27 -1.00
N VAL A 15 2.08 -2.58 -2.22
CA VAL A 15 1.09 -3.64 -2.46
C VAL A 15 1.63 -5.02 -2.02
N ILE A 16 2.87 -5.36 -2.39
CA ILE A 16 3.50 -6.61 -1.95
C ILE A 16 3.56 -6.71 -0.42
N ALA A 17 3.91 -5.62 0.26
CA ALA A 17 3.97 -5.59 1.73
C ALA A 17 2.58 -5.77 2.35
N GLU A 18 1.55 -5.19 1.76
CA GLU A 18 0.17 -5.31 2.23
C GLU A 18 -0.36 -6.73 2.06
N VAL A 19 -0.15 -7.34 0.90
CA VAL A 19 -0.51 -8.76 0.65
C VAL A 19 0.21 -9.69 1.62
N LYS A 20 1.52 -9.49 1.85
CA LYS A 20 2.29 -10.29 2.82
C LYS A 20 1.77 -10.14 4.24
N ARG A 21 1.37 -8.92 4.64
CA ARG A 21 0.79 -8.66 5.96
C ARG A 21 -0.57 -9.34 6.11
N ALA A 22 -1.43 -9.24 5.11
CA ALA A 22 -2.73 -9.90 5.11
C ALA A 22 -2.59 -11.43 5.16
N TRP A 23 -1.62 -11.99 4.44
CA TRP A 23 -1.29 -13.41 4.49
C TRP A 23 -0.81 -13.86 5.88
N ALA A 24 0.13 -13.13 6.48
CA ALA A 24 0.62 -13.44 7.83
C ALA A 24 -0.49 -13.37 8.88
N TYR A 25 -1.40 -12.40 8.75
CA TYR A 25 -2.56 -12.29 9.62
C TYR A 25 -3.52 -13.46 9.45
N TYR A 26 -3.79 -13.90 8.22
CA TYR A 26 -4.57 -15.11 7.98
C TYR A 26 -3.94 -16.36 8.61
N GLN A 27 -2.63 -16.57 8.41
CA GLN A 27 -1.91 -17.70 9.04
C GLN A 27 -2.03 -17.65 10.57
N TYR A 28 -1.89 -16.48 11.17
CA TYR A 28 -2.08 -16.30 12.61
C TYR A 28 -3.50 -16.68 13.04
N ALA A 29 -4.52 -16.18 12.40
CA ALA A 29 -5.92 -16.45 12.70
C ALA A 29 -6.26 -17.95 12.54
N ALA A 30 -5.78 -18.59 11.47
CA ALA A 30 -5.98 -20.02 11.23
C ALA A 30 -5.32 -20.89 12.32
N ASN A 31 -4.10 -20.56 12.74
CA ASN A 31 -3.43 -21.28 13.83
C ASN A 31 -4.14 -21.06 15.17
N LEU A 32 -4.59 -19.83 15.43
CA LEU A 32 -5.35 -19.51 16.64
C LEU A 32 -6.68 -20.28 16.69
N CYS A 33 -7.40 -20.35 15.57
CA CYS A 33 -8.63 -21.14 15.43
C CYS A 33 -8.37 -22.63 15.69
N SER A 34 -7.28 -23.18 15.12
CA SER A 34 -6.88 -24.58 15.37
C SER A 34 -6.57 -24.84 16.85
N MET A 35 -5.84 -23.94 17.51
CA MET A 35 -5.52 -24.02 18.93
C MET A 35 -6.78 -24.02 19.79
N TYR A 36 -7.71 -23.07 19.57
CA TYR A 36 -8.96 -23.00 20.33
C TYR A 36 -9.88 -24.20 20.06
N ARG A 37 -9.90 -24.73 18.85
CA ARG A 37 -10.62 -25.96 18.54
C ARG A 37 -10.15 -27.15 19.36
N ASP A 38 -8.82 -27.28 19.54
CA ASP A 38 -8.26 -28.38 20.35
C ASP A 38 -8.50 -28.15 21.85
N GLN A 39 -8.47 -26.88 22.31
CA GLN A 39 -8.89 -26.52 23.67
C GLN A 39 -10.39 -26.81 23.92
N ASP A 40 -11.25 -26.51 22.95
CA ASP A 40 -12.68 -26.78 23.04
C ASP A 40 -12.99 -28.27 23.22
N LYS A 41 -12.29 -29.15 22.45
CA LYS A 41 -12.41 -30.60 22.64
C LYS A 41 -11.99 -31.04 24.03
N MET A 42 -10.91 -30.48 24.58
CA MET A 42 -10.47 -30.77 25.94
C MET A 42 -11.46 -30.28 26.99
N ALA A 43 -12.01 -29.08 26.80
CA ALA A 43 -12.98 -28.49 27.72
C ALA A 43 -14.31 -29.25 27.73
N GLU A 44 -14.81 -29.70 26.58
CA GLU A 44 -16.01 -30.57 26.51
C GLU A 44 -15.77 -31.94 27.19
N GLU A 45 -14.59 -32.52 27.05
CA GLU A 45 -14.26 -33.76 27.75
C GLU A 45 -14.19 -33.55 29.27
N LEU A 46 -13.59 -32.43 29.74
CA LEU A 46 -13.58 -32.09 31.17
C LEU A 46 -14.99 -31.85 31.70
N LYS A 47 -15.86 -31.22 30.97
CA LYS A 47 -17.28 -31.05 31.30
C LYS A 47 -17.99 -32.42 31.45
N ARG A 48 -17.75 -33.34 30.50
CA ARG A 48 -18.33 -34.70 30.54
C ARG A 48 -17.86 -35.47 31.78
N ILE A 49 -16.54 -35.37 32.10
CA ILE A 49 -15.99 -36.00 33.29
C ILE A 49 -16.61 -35.38 34.56
N GLY A 50 -16.76 -34.05 34.61
CA GLY A 50 -17.39 -33.35 35.70
C GLY A 50 -18.84 -33.76 35.95
N GLU A 51 -19.62 -34.01 34.89
CA GLU A 51 -20.97 -34.49 34.96
C GLU A 51 -21.01 -35.89 35.61
N ILE A 52 -20.16 -36.83 35.20
CA ILE A 52 -20.06 -38.19 35.73
C ILE A 52 -19.69 -38.16 37.22
N ARG A 53 -18.66 -37.40 37.61
CA ARG A 53 -18.19 -37.26 38.98
C ARG A 53 -19.24 -36.64 39.89
N TYR A 54 -20.00 -35.68 39.38
CA TYR A 54 -21.11 -35.10 40.13
C TYR A 54 -22.22 -36.14 40.40
N GLN A 55 -22.59 -36.94 39.40
CA GLN A 55 -23.56 -38.04 39.57
C GLN A 55 -23.08 -39.10 40.57
N GLN A 56 -21.78 -39.28 40.68
CA GLN A 56 -21.17 -40.21 41.67
C GLN A 56 -21.00 -39.57 43.05
N GLY A 57 -21.33 -38.29 43.22
CA GLY A 57 -21.20 -37.59 44.49
C GLY A 57 -19.75 -37.20 44.84
N GLU A 58 -18.81 -37.28 43.89
CA GLU A 58 -17.40 -37.01 44.11
C GLU A 58 -17.06 -35.50 44.09
N ILE A 59 -17.88 -34.71 43.41
CA ILE A 59 -17.71 -33.25 43.30
C ILE A 59 -19.01 -32.52 43.67
N THR A 60 -18.83 -31.27 44.04
CA THR A 60 -19.94 -30.38 44.39
C THR A 60 -20.65 -29.82 43.12
N LEU A 61 -21.91 -29.38 43.28
CA LEU A 61 -22.63 -28.67 42.20
C LEU A 61 -21.87 -27.42 41.73
N LEU A 62 -21.17 -26.73 42.64
CA LEU A 62 -20.39 -25.56 42.30
C LEU A 62 -19.24 -25.92 41.35
N GLU A 63 -18.49 -26.98 41.65
CA GLU A 63 -17.38 -27.46 40.80
C GLU A 63 -17.90 -27.91 39.45
N LYS A 64 -19.00 -28.65 39.37
CA LYS A 64 -19.63 -28.99 38.09
C LYS A 64 -19.99 -27.74 37.27
N ASN A 65 -20.65 -26.76 37.91
CA ASN A 65 -21.05 -25.54 37.22
C ASN A 65 -19.82 -24.73 36.72
N MET A 66 -18.75 -24.69 37.52
CA MET A 66 -17.49 -24.07 37.08
C MET A 66 -16.92 -24.74 35.83
N MET A 67 -16.89 -26.09 35.79
CA MET A 67 -16.42 -26.82 34.58
C MET A 67 -17.31 -26.54 33.37
N THR A 68 -18.63 -26.50 33.56
CA THR A 68 -19.61 -26.21 32.50
C THR A 68 -19.42 -24.79 31.96
N THR A 69 -19.25 -23.80 32.83
CA THR A 69 -19.03 -22.40 32.44
C THR A 69 -17.70 -22.24 31.70
N THR A 70 -16.64 -22.87 32.21
CA THR A 70 -15.34 -22.84 31.56
C THR A 70 -15.39 -23.44 30.16
N ALA A 71 -16.09 -24.56 29.98
CA ALA A 71 -16.26 -25.18 28.67
C ALA A 71 -17.05 -24.24 27.72
N ALA A 72 -18.11 -23.59 28.21
CA ALA A 72 -18.86 -22.60 27.41
C ALA A 72 -17.97 -21.39 27.00
N ASP A 73 -17.12 -20.90 27.89
CA ASP A 73 -16.21 -19.80 27.60
C ASP A 73 -15.18 -20.18 26.53
N VAL A 74 -14.60 -21.41 26.62
CA VAL A 74 -13.65 -21.91 25.61
C VAL A 74 -14.36 -22.08 24.27
N HIS A 75 -15.57 -22.63 24.28
CA HIS A 75 -16.38 -22.77 23.06
C HIS A 75 -16.66 -21.42 22.38
N ASN A 76 -17.01 -20.40 23.15
CA ASN A 76 -17.22 -19.04 22.62
C ASN A 76 -15.93 -18.47 22.01
N ARG A 77 -14.77 -18.71 22.64
CA ARG A 77 -13.47 -18.28 22.09
C ARG A 77 -13.13 -18.99 20.78
N TRP A 78 -13.42 -20.30 20.69
CA TRP A 78 -13.24 -21.00 19.42
C TRP A 78 -14.14 -20.46 18.33
N TYR A 79 -15.42 -20.19 18.64
CA TYR A 79 -16.36 -19.59 17.67
C TYR A 79 -15.89 -18.21 17.19
N GLN A 80 -15.42 -17.37 18.10
CA GLN A 80 -14.85 -16.06 17.76
C GLN A 80 -13.62 -16.22 16.85
N ALA A 81 -12.71 -17.13 17.17
CA ALA A 81 -11.52 -17.38 16.35
C ALA A 81 -11.87 -17.91 14.95
N GLN A 82 -12.95 -18.70 14.82
CA GLN A 82 -13.44 -19.18 13.54
C GLN A 82 -13.97 -18.03 12.65
N GLU A 83 -14.69 -17.07 13.24
CA GLU A 83 -15.15 -15.89 12.51
C GLU A 83 -13.98 -14.94 12.16
N GLU A 84 -12.98 -14.84 13.02
CA GLU A 84 -11.78 -14.08 12.76
C GLU A 84 -10.95 -14.69 11.60
N GLU A 85 -10.82 -16.01 11.54
CA GLU A 85 -10.18 -16.73 10.42
C GLU A 85 -10.89 -16.44 9.09
N LYS A 86 -12.23 -16.50 9.05
CA LYS A 86 -13.03 -16.19 7.87
C LYS A 86 -12.83 -14.73 7.43
N THR A 87 -12.81 -13.82 8.37
CA THR A 87 -12.60 -12.38 8.12
C THR A 87 -11.19 -12.12 7.59
N ALA A 88 -10.18 -12.76 8.18
CA ALA A 88 -8.79 -12.66 7.74
C ALA A 88 -8.60 -13.19 6.31
N LEU A 89 -9.25 -14.32 5.98
CA LEU A 89 -9.25 -14.89 4.63
C LEU A 89 -9.92 -13.95 3.61
N ALA A 90 -11.07 -13.36 3.97
CA ALA A 90 -11.75 -12.40 3.11
C ALA A 90 -10.90 -11.13 2.88
N CYS A 91 -10.23 -10.64 3.92
CA CYS A 91 -9.30 -9.52 3.81
C CYS A 91 -8.12 -9.85 2.87
N PHE A 92 -7.54 -11.04 3.00
CA PHE A 92 -6.48 -11.51 2.11
C PHE A 92 -6.95 -11.61 0.65
N GLN A 93 -8.14 -12.18 0.39
CA GLN A 93 -8.75 -12.23 -0.94
C GLN A 93 -8.94 -10.84 -1.54
N TRP A 94 -9.40 -9.89 -0.73
CA TRP A 94 -9.57 -8.50 -1.14
C TRP A 94 -8.23 -7.86 -1.53
N CYS A 95 -7.19 -8.03 -0.73
CA CYS A 95 -5.85 -7.52 -1.04
C CYS A 95 -5.27 -8.12 -2.33
N CYS A 96 -5.63 -9.36 -2.66
CA CYS A 96 -5.23 -10.04 -3.90
C CYS A 96 -6.10 -9.70 -5.10
N TYR A 97 -7.18 -8.92 -4.95
CA TYR A 97 -8.20 -8.69 -6.00
C TYR A 97 -8.76 -9.99 -6.59
N ALA A 98 -8.83 -11.04 -5.79
CA ALA A 98 -9.31 -12.33 -6.25
C ALA A 98 -10.84 -12.40 -6.18
N TYR A 99 -11.50 -12.52 -7.33
CA TYR A 99 -12.96 -12.68 -7.42
C TYR A 99 -13.43 -14.11 -7.13
N SER A 100 -12.53 -15.08 -7.22
CA SER A 100 -12.80 -16.48 -6.86
C SER A 100 -12.30 -16.80 -5.46
N PRO A 101 -12.96 -17.72 -4.72
CA PRO A 101 -12.48 -18.11 -3.39
C PRO A 101 -11.07 -18.72 -3.50
N ILE A 102 -10.16 -18.17 -2.70
CA ILE A 102 -8.80 -18.69 -2.58
C ILE A 102 -8.82 -19.79 -1.52
N VAL A 103 -8.29 -20.96 -1.87
CA VAL A 103 -8.01 -22.02 -0.91
C VAL A 103 -6.51 -21.97 -0.62
N PRO A 104 -6.13 -21.58 0.61
CA PRO A 104 -4.72 -21.54 0.99
C PRO A 104 -4.11 -22.94 0.97
N ALA A 105 -2.96 -23.08 0.32
CA ALA A 105 -2.24 -24.36 0.26
C ALA A 105 -1.54 -24.70 1.57
N ASP A 106 -1.15 -23.69 2.34
CA ASP A 106 -0.46 -23.84 3.61
C ASP A 106 -0.97 -22.77 4.61
N SER A 107 -1.37 -23.22 5.79
CA SER A 107 -1.80 -22.36 6.90
C SER A 107 -0.78 -22.35 8.05
N THR A 108 0.33 -23.06 7.91
CA THR A 108 1.37 -23.13 8.96
C THR A 108 2.09 -21.80 9.10
N LEU A 109 2.14 -21.29 10.34
CA LEU A 109 2.85 -20.06 10.67
C LEU A 109 4.36 -20.36 10.62
N SER A 110 5.03 -19.90 9.57
CA SER A 110 6.48 -19.96 9.47
C SER A 110 7.09 -18.65 9.94
N LEU A 111 8.03 -18.73 10.88
CA LEU A 111 8.83 -17.58 11.30
C LEU A 111 9.82 -17.24 10.19
N PHE A 112 9.52 -16.20 9.43
CA PHE A 112 10.50 -15.63 8.50
C PHE A 112 11.40 -14.65 9.25
N TYR A 113 12.64 -15.04 9.46
CA TYR A 113 13.67 -14.09 9.85
C TYR A 113 14.01 -13.24 8.62
N THR A 114 13.34 -12.11 8.47
CA THR A 114 13.80 -11.08 7.53
C THR A 114 15.08 -10.51 8.11
N THR A 115 16.21 -10.89 7.55
CA THR A 115 17.44 -10.10 7.75
C THR A 115 17.15 -8.70 7.24
N LEU A 116 17.26 -7.70 8.10
CA LEU A 116 17.08 -6.27 7.79
C LEU A 116 18.15 -5.74 6.79
N SER A 117 18.77 -6.63 6.03
CA SER A 117 19.89 -6.40 5.14
C SER A 117 19.54 -5.77 3.80
N ASP A 118 18.28 -5.51 3.50
CA ASP A 118 17.97 -4.90 2.20
C ASP A 118 17.88 -3.38 2.28
N GLY A 119 19.06 -2.74 2.20
CA GLY A 119 19.19 -1.30 1.85
C GLY A 119 18.40 -0.90 0.58
N ASN A 120 17.98 -1.90 -0.19
CA ASN A 120 17.19 -1.76 -1.42
C ASN A 120 15.71 -1.37 -1.19
N GLN A 121 15.19 -1.52 0.04
CA GLN A 121 13.80 -1.09 0.35
C GLN A 121 13.72 0.44 0.53
N SER A 122 14.75 1.05 1.10
CA SER A 122 14.87 2.50 1.25
C SER A 122 15.07 3.21 -0.10
N GLU A 123 15.73 2.55 -1.06
CA GLU A 123 16.12 3.16 -2.34
C GLU A 123 14.91 3.55 -3.23
N ALA A 124 13.81 2.79 -3.20
CA ALA A 124 12.62 3.13 -3.99
C ALA A 124 11.91 4.37 -3.45
N HIS A 125 11.83 4.51 -2.12
CA HIS A 125 11.22 5.65 -1.44
C HIS A 125 12.08 6.90 -1.57
N THR A 126 13.36 6.80 -1.22
CA THR A 126 14.32 7.91 -1.37
C THR A 126 14.52 8.30 -2.82
N GLY A 127 14.56 7.32 -3.74
CA GLY A 127 14.64 7.57 -5.18
C GLY A 127 13.44 8.34 -5.73
N TYR A 128 12.24 8.07 -5.23
CA TYR A 128 11.03 8.82 -5.60
C TYR A 128 11.13 10.28 -5.14
N PHE A 129 11.38 10.54 -3.87
CA PHE A 129 11.47 11.90 -3.34
C PHE A 129 12.63 12.70 -3.97
N ARG A 130 13.76 12.05 -4.19
CA ARG A 130 14.89 12.67 -4.88
C ARG A 130 14.54 13.05 -6.32
N SER A 131 13.84 12.17 -7.07
CA SER A 131 13.42 12.48 -8.44
C SER A 131 12.35 13.58 -8.47
N GLN A 132 11.48 13.66 -7.46
CA GLN A 132 10.52 14.74 -7.29
C GLN A 132 11.21 16.08 -7.00
N ALA A 133 12.25 16.08 -6.18
CA ALA A 133 13.06 17.27 -5.94
C ALA A 133 13.81 17.75 -7.20
N GLU A 134 14.32 16.82 -8.01
CA GLU A 134 14.92 17.14 -9.32
C GLU A 134 13.89 17.74 -10.29
N GLU A 135 12.69 17.19 -10.35
CA GLU A 135 11.58 17.70 -11.15
C GLU A 135 11.18 19.13 -10.73
N ALA A 136 11.02 19.37 -9.43
CA ALA A 136 10.70 20.69 -8.92
C ALA A 136 11.80 21.72 -9.22
N LYS A 137 13.08 21.33 -9.17
CA LYS A 137 14.20 22.18 -9.60
C LYS A 137 14.16 22.45 -11.10
N ALA A 138 13.84 21.47 -11.93
CA ALA A 138 13.72 21.64 -13.37
C ALA A 138 12.55 22.61 -13.70
N MET A 139 11.41 22.49 -13.01
CA MET A 139 10.29 23.45 -13.14
C MET A 139 10.70 24.88 -12.76
N LEU A 140 11.49 25.05 -11.69
CA LEU A 140 12.04 26.36 -11.35
C LEU A 140 12.91 26.94 -12.48
N HIS A 141 13.71 26.12 -13.15
CA HIS A 141 14.48 26.57 -14.31
C HIS A 141 13.59 26.98 -15.48
N VAL A 142 12.53 26.22 -15.75
CA VAL A 142 11.55 26.57 -16.79
C VAL A 142 10.86 27.89 -16.46
N GLU A 143 10.39 28.11 -15.22
CA GLU A 143 9.78 29.38 -14.85
C GLU A 143 10.74 30.59 -14.94
N ARG A 144 12.02 30.35 -14.70
CA ARG A 144 13.06 31.36 -14.91
C ARG A 144 13.31 31.63 -16.38
N SER A 145 13.24 30.63 -17.25
CA SER A 145 13.47 30.81 -18.70
C SER A 145 12.40 31.69 -19.36
N HIS A 146 11.19 31.76 -18.79
CA HIS A 146 10.14 32.67 -19.27
C HIS A 146 10.45 34.19 -19.10
N PHE A 147 11.55 34.54 -18.44
CA PHE A 147 12.05 35.93 -18.45
C PHE A 147 12.89 36.22 -19.69
N PHE A 148 13.33 35.21 -20.42
CA PHE A 148 14.09 35.42 -21.66
C PHE A 148 13.15 35.60 -22.85
N PRO A 149 13.59 36.32 -23.88
CA PRO A 149 12.80 36.47 -25.11
C PRO A 149 12.62 35.08 -25.79
N GLU A 150 11.40 34.85 -26.25
CA GLU A 150 11.08 33.67 -27.04
C GLU A 150 11.40 33.96 -28.51
N ILE A 151 12.24 33.10 -29.09
CA ILE A 151 12.64 33.16 -30.50
C ILE A 151 11.88 32.02 -31.22
N SER A 152 11.05 32.40 -32.18
CA SER A 152 10.34 31.48 -33.05
C SER A 152 10.86 31.53 -34.47
N ILE A 153 11.17 30.38 -35.06
CA ILE A 153 11.56 30.25 -36.46
C ILE A 153 10.56 29.32 -37.12
N GLY A 154 9.85 29.84 -38.12
CA GLY A 154 8.89 29.07 -38.89
C GLY A 154 9.31 28.99 -40.36
N TYR A 155 9.05 27.86 -40.98
CA TYR A 155 9.13 27.67 -42.41
C TYR A 155 7.78 27.19 -42.93
N THR A 156 7.22 27.91 -43.91
CA THR A 156 5.97 27.56 -44.54
C THR A 156 6.20 27.37 -46.03
N ARG A 157 5.77 26.26 -46.56
CA ARG A 157 5.70 26.00 -47.98
C ARG A 157 4.25 25.90 -48.41
N GLN A 158 3.84 26.72 -49.37
CA GLN A 158 2.48 26.78 -49.87
C GLN A 158 2.44 26.71 -51.39
N ASP A 159 1.70 25.75 -51.94
CA ASP A 159 1.45 25.65 -53.38
C ASP A 159 0.12 26.31 -53.71
N ILE A 160 0.18 27.48 -54.35
CA ILE A 160 -1.00 28.26 -54.78
C ILE A 160 -1.03 28.27 -56.31
N LEU A 161 -2.05 27.68 -56.91
CA LEU A 161 -2.28 27.75 -58.36
C LEU A 161 -2.60 29.19 -58.76
N PRO A 162 -1.91 29.80 -59.78
CA PRO A 162 -0.99 29.19 -60.74
C PRO A 162 0.51 29.25 -60.37
N LEU A 163 0.90 29.80 -59.22
CA LEU A 163 2.25 29.91 -58.75
C LEU A 163 2.68 28.68 -58.00
N LYS A 164 3.58 27.88 -58.56
CA LYS A 164 4.18 26.72 -57.86
C LYS A 164 5.17 27.14 -56.79
N SER A 165 4.94 26.61 -55.59
CA SER A 165 5.85 26.62 -54.43
C SER A 165 6.35 28.01 -53.96
N LEU A 166 5.50 28.70 -53.22
CA LEU A 166 5.92 29.80 -52.36
C LEU A 166 6.53 29.24 -51.07
N ASN A 167 7.79 29.61 -50.83
CA ASN A 167 8.50 29.30 -49.61
C ASN A 167 8.64 30.58 -48.77
N ALA A 168 8.18 30.56 -47.53
CA ALA A 168 8.32 31.68 -46.62
C ALA A 168 9.03 31.23 -45.32
N TRP A 169 9.98 32.04 -44.91
CA TRP A 169 10.64 31.94 -43.61
C TRP A 169 10.08 33.05 -42.71
N MET A 170 9.70 32.66 -41.50
CA MET A 170 9.24 33.59 -40.49
C MET A 170 10.18 33.52 -39.29
N VAL A 171 10.67 34.67 -38.85
CA VAL A 171 11.43 34.79 -37.61
C VAL A 171 10.67 35.76 -36.72
N GLY A 172 10.27 35.29 -35.54
CA GLY A 172 9.59 36.08 -34.54
C GLY A 172 10.40 36.16 -33.25
N VAL A 173 10.40 37.31 -32.61
CA VAL A 173 10.96 37.50 -31.25
C VAL A 173 9.89 38.11 -30.40
N SER A 174 9.46 37.43 -29.34
CA SER A 174 8.48 37.93 -28.37
C SER A 174 9.12 38.23 -27.03
N PHE A 175 8.81 39.37 -26.45
CA PHE A 175 9.28 39.79 -25.14
C PHE A 175 8.11 39.81 -24.14
N PRO A 176 8.24 39.18 -22.95
CA PRO A 176 7.23 39.32 -21.91
C PRO A 176 7.22 40.76 -21.34
N VAL A 177 6.12 41.49 -21.54
CA VAL A 177 5.99 42.89 -21.06
C VAL A 177 5.53 42.93 -19.59
N TYR A 178 4.88 41.84 -19.10
CA TYR A 178 4.34 41.80 -17.74
C TYR A 178 5.22 40.90 -16.84
N PHE A 179 6.09 41.52 -16.02
CA PHE A 179 6.99 40.80 -15.12
C PHE A 179 6.42 40.45 -13.75
N LEU A 180 5.33 41.09 -13.31
CA LEU A 180 4.75 40.90 -11.97
C LEU A 180 4.17 39.50 -11.75
N PRO A 181 3.32 38.94 -12.65
CA PRO A 181 2.83 37.56 -12.48
C PRO A 181 3.94 36.54 -12.56
N GLN A 182 4.96 36.78 -13.41
CA GLN A 182 6.08 35.87 -13.58
C GLN A 182 6.97 35.80 -12.33
N LYS A 183 7.21 36.93 -11.65
CA LYS A 183 7.93 36.91 -10.36
C LYS A 183 7.22 36.07 -9.31
N SER A 184 5.89 36.12 -9.26
CA SER A 184 5.08 35.32 -8.34
C SER A 184 5.19 33.82 -8.64
N LYS A 185 5.15 33.42 -9.92
CA LYS A 185 5.34 32.04 -10.36
C LYS A 185 6.72 31.49 -10.01
N VAL A 186 7.78 32.28 -10.25
CA VAL A 186 9.14 31.89 -9.86
C VAL A 186 9.28 31.75 -8.35
N LYS A 187 8.66 32.64 -7.56
CA LYS A 187 8.65 32.52 -6.09
C LYS A 187 7.93 31.26 -5.65
N GLN A 188 6.78 30.93 -6.24
CA GLN A 188 6.04 29.70 -5.99
C GLN A 188 6.86 28.46 -6.35
N ALA A 189 7.47 28.40 -7.54
CA ALA A 189 8.32 27.30 -7.97
C ALA A 189 9.55 27.14 -7.07
N ARG A 190 10.13 28.26 -6.58
CA ARG A 190 11.25 28.21 -5.61
C ARG A 190 10.84 27.60 -4.29
N LEU A 191 9.68 27.95 -3.76
CA LEU A 191 9.14 27.39 -2.52
C LEU A 191 8.80 25.91 -2.70
N ALA A 192 8.22 25.51 -3.82
CA ALA A 192 7.94 24.13 -4.16
C ALA A 192 9.23 23.29 -4.27
N ALA A 193 10.29 23.83 -4.90
CA ALA A 193 11.58 23.16 -4.97
C ALA A 193 12.24 23.02 -3.59
N ALA A 194 12.12 24.02 -2.72
CA ALA A 194 12.64 23.96 -1.35
C ALA A 194 11.88 22.92 -0.50
N SER A 195 10.54 22.86 -0.59
CA SER A 195 9.73 21.88 0.13
C SER A 195 10.01 20.44 -0.34
N ALA A 196 10.13 20.22 -1.65
CA ALA A 196 10.49 18.92 -2.21
C ALA A 196 11.90 18.47 -1.79
N GLN A 197 12.83 19.42 -1.63
CA GLN A 197 14.19 19.12 -1.17
C GLN A 197 14.26 18.73 0.31
N ILE A 198 13.35 19.23 1.17
CA ILE A 198 13.26 18.83 2.57
C ILE A 198 12.68 17.42 2.72
N GLN A 199 11.85 16.99 1.77
CA GLN A 199 11.24 15.67 1.77
C GLN A 199 12.14 14.57 1.19
N ALA A 200 13.19 14.95 0.46
CA ALA A 200 14.14 14.06 -0.22
C ALA A 200 15.30 13.64 0.68
#